data_04b3c25324a8bb195f88f56065ccc128
#
_entry.id   04b3c25324a8bb195f88f56065ccc128
#
_cell.length_a   1.000
_cell.length_b   1.000
_cell.length_c   1.000
_cell.angle_alpha   90.00
_cell.angle_beta   90.00
_cell.angle_gamma   90.00
#
_symmetry.space_group_name_H-M   'P 1'
#
loop_
_entity.id
_entity.type
_entity.pdbx_description
1 polymer ?
#
loop_
_entity_poly.entity_id
_entity_poly.type
_entity_poly.pdbx_seq_one_letter_code
_entity_poly.pdbx_strand_id
1 'polypeptide(L)'
;VVITTALIPGAKAPMLITREAVEGMRPGSVIIDLAAEGGGNCELTQAGESIEAHGITIMGPVNLASALPYHASQMYSRNLTAFVQNLIQKGEIHLNQEDPIIADTLLTHQGEIVNPRLRECLGLSELNPAGNQKE
;
A
#
# COMPACT_ATOMS: atom_id res chain seq x y z
N VAL A 1 -13.13 -13.14 17.02
CA VAL A 1 -12.79 -11.95 16.21
C VAL A 1 -11.79 -12.36 15.16
N VAL A 2 -12.01 -11.95 13.90
CA VAL A 2 -11.09 -12.12 12.77
C VAL A 2 -10.69 -10.72 12.29
N ILE A 3 -9.38 -10.51 12.06
CA ILE A 3 -8.87 -9.27 11.49
C ILE A 3 -8.13 -9.63 10.21
N THR A 4 -8.51 -9.02 9.09
CA THR A 4 -7.88 -9.23 7.79
C THR A 4 -7.14 -7.97 7.33
N THR A 5 -5.93 -8.18 6.78
CA THR A 5 -5.01 -7.10 6.42
C THR A 5 -4.29 -7.34 5.10
N ALA A 6 -4.71 -8.32 4.29
CA ALA A 6 -4.03 -8.66 3.06
C ALA A 6 -4.26 -7.60 1.99
N LEU A 7 -3.20 -6.88 1.64
CA LEU A 7 -3.20 -5.85 0.60
C LEU A 7 -2.12 -6.17 -0.43
N ILE A 8 -2.43 -5.91 -1.70
CA ILE A 8 -1.48 -5.96 -2.80
C ILE A 8 -1.33 -4.53 -3.33
N PRO A 9 -0.15 -3.91 -3.24
CA PRO A 9 0.05 -2.56 -3.72
C PRO A 9 -0.34 -2.42 -5.21
N GLY A 10 -1.23 -1.46 -5.53
CA GLY A 10 -1.67 -1.20 -6.90
C GLY A 10 -2.65 -2.22 -7.49
N ALA A 11 -3.14 -3.18 -6.69
CA ALA A 11 -4.11 -4.17 -7.14
C ALA A 11 -5.24 -4.35 -6.11
N LYS A 12 -6.31 -5.01 -6.54
CA LYS A 12 -7.44 -5.36 -5.65
C LYS A 12 -6.96 -6.32 -4.56
N ALA A 13 -7.45 -6.13 -3.34
CA ALA A 13 -7.19 -7.01 -2.21
C ALA A 13 -7.65 -8.46 -2.52
N PRO A 14 -6.88 -9.49 -2.11
CA PRO A 14 -7.28 -10.87 -2.33
C PRO A 14 -8.49 -11.23 -1.47
N MET A 15 -9.40 -12.03 -2.05
CA MET A 15 -10.54 -12.58 -1.33
C MET A 15 -10.08 -13.73 -0.43
N LEU A 16 -10.28 -13.60 0.88
CA LEU A 16 -9.87 -14.60 1.89
C LEU A 16 -11.06 -15.24 2.59
N ILE A 17 -12.16 -14.51 2.79
CA ILE A 17 -13.34 -14.95 3.51
C ILE A 17 -14.53 -14.85 2.55
N THR A 18 -15.03 -16.00 2.13
CA THR A 18 -16.23 -16.10 1.27
C THR A 18 -17.50 -15.92 2.10
N ARG A 19 -18.61 -15.65 1.43
CA ARG A 19 -19.95 -15.62 2.04
C ARG A 19 -20.22 -16.91 2.82
N GLU A 20 -19.95 -18.07 2.24
CA GLU A 20 -20.14 -19.38 2.88
C GLU A 20 -19.33 -19.52 4.17
N ALA A 21 -18.10 -18.99 4.17
CA ALA A 21 -17.29 -19.00 5.38
C ALA A 21 -17.90 -18.14 6.50
N VAL A 22 -18.48 -16.97 6.14
CA VAL A 22 -19.20 -16.12 7.10
C VAL A 22 -20.45 -16.85 7.64
N GLU A 23 -21.24 -17.48 6.78
CA GLU A 23 -22.43 -18.23 7.16
C GLU A 23 -22.12 -19.39 8.12
N GLY A 24 -20.91 -19.98 8.01
CA GLY A 24 -20.44 -21.04 8.91
C GLY A 24 -19.89 -20.56 10.24
N MET A 25 -19.75 -19.25 10.45
CA MET A 25 -19.23 -18.68 11.69
C MET A 25 -20.29 -18.72 12.82
N ARG A 26 -19.81 -18.68 14.07
CA ARG A 26 -20.72 -18.58 15.22
C ARG A 26 -21.36 -17.19 15.29
N PRO A 27 -22.69 -17.09 15.52
CA PRO A 27 -23.34 -15.82 15.78
C PRO A 27 -22.66 -15.04 16.90
N GLY A 28 -22.53 -13.70 16.75
CA GLY A 28 -21.80 -12.83 17.64
C GLY A 28 -20.29 -12.76 17.32
N SER A 29 -19.83 -13.44 16.26
CA SER A 29 -18.47 -13.23 15.72
C SER A 29 -18.33 -11.86 15.10
N VAL A 30 -17.09 -11.36 15.05
CA VAL A 30 -16.76 -10.06 14.46
C VAL A 30 -15.63 -10.23 13.44
N ILE A 31 -15.80 -9.65 12.27
CA ILE A 31 -14.78 -9.52 11.23
C ILE A 31 -14.43 -8.04 11.11
N ILE A 32 -13.14 -7.71 11.15
CA ILE A 32 -12.62 -6.38 10.89
C ILE A 32 -11.70 -6.47 9.67
N ASP A 33 -12.16 -5.93 8.56
CA ASP A 33 -11.47 -5.99 7.28
C ASP A 33 -10.73 -4.67 7.01
N LEU A 34 -9.42 -4.65 7.31
CA LEU A 34 -8.57 -3.48 7.11
C LEU A 34 -8.18 -3.28 5.63
N ALA A 35 -8.52 -4.22 4.76
CA ALA A 35 -8.32 -4.12 3.31
C ALA A 35 -9.54 -3.54 2.57
N ALA A 36 -10.55 -3.05 3.29
CA ALA A 36 -11.81 -2.58 2.72
C ALA A 36 -11.64 -1.55 1.59
N GLU A 37 -10.72 -0.58 1.74
CA GLU A 37 -10.41 0.41 0.70
C GLU A 37 -9.87 -0.21 -0.59
N GLY A 38 -9.15 -1.34 -0.49
CA GLY A 38 -8.61 -2.09 -1.61
C GLY A 38 -9.58 -3.13 -2.22
N GLY A 39 -10.84 -3.11 -1.80
CA GLY A 39 -11.87 -4.04 -2.25
C GLY A 39 -12.22 -5.14 -1.25
N GLY A 40 -11.54 -5.19 -0.10
CA GLY A 40 -11.81 -6.09 1.01
C GLY A 40 -11.28 -7.51 0.85
N ASN A 41 -10.99 -8.14 1.98
CA ASN A 41 -10.63 -9.55 2.07
C ASN A 41 -11.85 -10.45 2.38
N CYS A 42 -12.95 -9.88 2.83
CA CYS A 42 -14.22 -10.58 3.05
C CYS A 42 -15.23 -10.17 1.98
N GLU A 43 -15.92 -11.16 1.40
CA GLU A 43 -16.87 -10.96 0.32
C GLU A 43 -18.04 -10.02 0.69
N LEU A 44 -18.41 -10.00 1.96
CA LEU A 44 -19.51 -9.18 2.46
C LEU A 44 -19.04 -7.80 2.97
N THR A 45 -17.76 -7.49 2.95
CA THR A 45 -17.24 -6.20 3.39
C THR A 45 -17.80 -5.05 2.56
N GLN A 46 -18.27 -4.02 3.25
CA GLN A 46 -18.63 -2.73 2.67
C GLN A 46 -17.68 -1.65 3.22
N ALA A 47 -16.94 -1.01 2.32
CA ALA A 47 -15.96 0.00 2.70
C ALA A 47 -16.62 1.19 3.39
N GLY A 48 -16.12 1.58 4.55
CA GLY A 48 -16.64 2.67 5.37
C GLY A 48 -17.83 2.29 6.25
N GLU A 49 -18.31 1.05 6.19
CA GLU A 49 -19.52 0.63 6.91
C GLU A 49 -19.25 -0.48 7.93
N SER A 50 -20.19 -0.62 8.85
CA SER A 50 -20.30 -1.76 9.75
C SER A 50 -21.67 -2.40 9.51
N ILE A 51 -21.68 -3.63 9.02
CA ILE A 51 -22.90 -4.36 8.66
C ILE A 51 -23.04 -5.59 9.55
N GLU A 52 -24.27 -6.09 9.65
CA GLU A 52 -24.58 -7.37 10.26
C GLU A 52 -25.12 -8.33 9.20
N ALA A 53 -24.49 -9.49 9.08
CA ALA A 53 -24.92 -10.56 8.18
C ALA A 53 -24.81 -11.90 8.90
N HIS A 54 -25.89 -12.70 8.88
CA HIS A 54 -25.96 -14.03 9.54
C HIS A 54 -25.62 -14.00 11.04
N GLY A 55 -25.91 -12.87 11.73
CA GLY A 55 -25.53 -12.68 13.14
C GLY A 55 -24.04 -12.40 13.37
N ILE A 56 -23.30 -12.06 12.31
CA ILE A 56 -21.89 -11.71 12.32
C ILE A 56 -21.76 -10.21 12.04
N THR A 57 -21.01 -9.49 12.86
CA THR A 57 -20.67 -8.08 12.60
C THR A 57 -19.46 -8.01 11.68
N ILE A 58 -19.57 -7.32 10.55
CA ILE A 58 -18.50 -7.12 9.57
C ILE A 58 -18.23 -5.63 9.46
N MET A 59 -17.00 -5.24 9.80
CA MET A 59 -16.56 -3.85 9.81
C MET A 59 -15.53 -3.66 8.70
N GLY A 60 -15.78 -2.71 7.79
CA GLY A 60 -14.87 -2.31 6.72
C GLY A 60 -14.32 -0.88 6.94
N PRO A 61 -13.50 -0.64 7.99
CA PRO A 61 -13.03 0.71 8.27
C PRO A 61 -12.16 1.25 7.15
N VAL A 62 -12.33 2.54 6.85
CA VAL A 62 -11.51 3.28 5.89
C VAL A 62 -10.77 4.40 6.59
N ASN A 63 -9.64 4.83 6.03
CA ASN A 63 -8.85 5.94 6.55
C ASN A 63 -8.52 5.82 8.06
N LEU A 64 -8.07 4.64 8.50
CA LEU A 64 -7.74 4.38 9.91
C LEU A 64 -6.68 5.33 10.48
N ALA A 65 -5.77 5.83 9.62
CA ALA A 65 -4.76 6.81 10.03
C ALA A 65 -5.37 8.09 10.60
N SER A 66 -6.54 8.51 10.09
CA SER A 66 -7.23 9.71 10.59
C SER A 66 -7.92 9.49 11.95
N ALA A 67 -8.20 8.26 12.32
CA ALA A 67 -8.78 7.93 13.63
C ALA A 67 -7.75 8.05 14.78
N LEU A 68 -6.45 7.90 14.47
CA LEU A 68 -5.34 8.04 15.41
C LEU A 68 -4.24 8.95 14.84
N PRO A 69 -4.55 10.23 14.54
CA PRO A 69 -3.72 11.10 13.72
C PRO A 69 -2.35 11.39 14.34
N TYR A 70 -2.27 11.51 15.65
CA TYR A 70 -1.00 11.74 16.33
C TYR A 70 -0.01 10.60 16.14
N HIS A 71 -0.45 9.36 16.39
CA HIS A 71 0.40 8.17 16.24
C HIS A 71 0.72 7.88 14.78
N ALA A 72 -0.26 8.02 13.89
CA ALA A 72 -0.06 7.85 12.45
C ALA A 72 0.98 8.84 11.92
N SER A 73 0.89 10.12 12.30
CA SER A 73 1.86 11.15 11.91
C SER A 73 3.26 10.87 12.45
N GLN A 74 3.39 10.39 13.68
CA GLN A 74 4.69 10.02 14.25
C GLN A 74 5.32 8.84 13.50
N MET A 75 4.55 7.81 13.17
CA MET A 75 5.04 6.65 12.42
C MET A 75 5.47 7.06 11.01
N TYR A 76 4.65 7.86 10.33
CA TYR A 76 4.96 8.39 9.01
C TYR A 76 6.22 9.27 9.02
N SER A 77 6.34 10.18 10.00
CA SER A 77 7.53 11.02 10.17
C SER A 77 8.81 10.20 10.35
N ARG A 78 8.76 9.11 11.15
CA ARG A 78 9.92 8.22 11.32
C ARG A 78 10.33 7.53 10.01
N ASN A 79 9.34 7.06 9.24
CA ASN A 79 9.61 6.44 7.94
C ASN A 79 10.21 7.44 6.95
N LEU A 80 9.67 8.66 6.88
CA LEU A 80 10.24 9.72 6.04
C LEU A 80 11.64 10.10 6.48
N THR A 81 11.90 10.20 7.79
CA THR A 81 13.23 10.51 8.31
C THR A 81 14.24 9.43 7.92
N ALA A 82 13.88 8.16 8.08
CA ALA A 82 14.74 7.04 7.68
C ALA A 82 15.01 7.07 6.16
N PHE A 83 14.00 7.33 5.35
CA PHE A 83 14.14 7.46 3.91
C PHE A 83 15.07 8.62 3.51
N VAL A 84 14.87 9.81 4.10
CA VAL A 84 15.74 10.98 3.84
C VAL A 84 17.18 10.71 4.28
N GLN A 85 17.38 10.05 5.42
CA GLN A 85 18.71 9.65 5.88
C GLN A 85 19.40 8.68 4.91
N ASN A 86 18.64 7.77 4.27
CA ASN A 86 19.18 6.90 3.24
C ASN A 86 19.63 7.65 1.98
N LEU A 87 18.94 8.75 1.64
CA LEU A 87 19.29 9.59 0.50
C LEU A 87 20.51 10.49 0.75
N ILE A 88 20.81 10.81 2.02
CA ILE A 88 21.87 11.78 2.36
C ILE A 88 23.16 11.04 2.72
N GLN A 89 24.22 11.32 1.95
CA GLN A 89 25.58 10.87 2.25
C GLN A 89 26.50 12.08 2.35
N LYS A 90 27.20 12.23 3.46
CA LYS A 90 28.14 13.34 3.72
C LYS A 90 27.54 14.74 3.53
N GLY A 91 26.22 14.90 3.77
CA GLY A 91 25.51 16.16 3.63
C GLY A 91 25.00 16.47 2.21
N GLU A 92 25.19 15.58 1.26
CA GLU A 92 24.70 15.70 -0.12
C GLU A 92 23.66 14.63 -0.44
N ILE A 93 22.73 14.91 -1.36
CA ILE A 93 21.76 13.92 -1.85
C ILE A 93 22.48 12.98 -2.82
N HIS A 94 22.45 11.70 -2.49
CA HIS A 94 23.01 10.63 -3.30
C HIS A 94 21.92 9.67 -3.79
N LEU A 95 21.63 9.70 -5.09
CA LEU A 95 20.62 8.83 -5.73
C LEU A 95 21.30 7.56 -6.27
N ASN A 96 21.54 6.59 -5.38
CA ASN A 96 22.08 5.30 -5.80
C ASN A 96 20.96 4.42 -6.36
N GLN A 97 20.88 4.30 -7.69
CA GLN A 97 19.86 3.48 -8.36
C GLN A 97 20.05 1.97 -8.19
N GLU A 98 21.18 1.52 -7.64
CA GLU A 98 21.39 0.12 -7.26
C GLU A 98 20.70 -0.23 -5.92
N ASP A 99 20.36 0.80 -5.11
CA ASP A 99 19.55 0.62 -3.91
C ASP A 99 18.08 0.43 -4.31
N PRO A 100 17.47 -0.73 -3.99
CA PRO A 100 16.08 -1.01 -4.37
C PRO A 100 15.08 0.01 -3.82
N ILE A 101 15.34 0.62 -2.65
CA ILE A 101 14.46 1.66 -2.08
C ILE A 101 14.46 2.89 -2.98
N ILE A 102 15.63 3.31 -3.45
CA ILE A 102 15.78 4.46 -4.35
C ILE A 102 15.23 4.13 -5.73
N ALA A 103 15.59 2.98 -6.29
CA ALA A 103 15.11 2.54 -7.61
C ALA A 103 13.58 2.47 -7.69
N ASP A 104 12.92 1.94 -6.66
CA ASP A 104 11.47 1.79 -6.63
C ASP A 104 10.73 3.11 -6.36
N THR A 105 11.36 4.07 -5.69
CA THR A 105 10.73 5.36 -5.32
C THR A 105 11.08 6.50 -6.26
N LEU A 106 12.19 6.43 -6.99
CA LEU A 106 12.60 7.44 -7.95
C LEU A 106 11.74 7.34 -9.22
N LEU A 107 10.82 8.26 -9.41
CA LEU A 107 9.91 8.26 -10.56
C LEU A 107 10.54 8.95 -11.78
N THR A 108 11.14 10.13 -11.56
CA THR A 108 11.76 10.95 -12.61
C THR A 108 13.13 11.44 -12.19
N HIS A 109 14.04 11.52 -13.12
CA HIS A 109 15.39 12.07 -12.92
C HIS A 109 15.86 12.79 -14.19
N GLN A 110 16.41 13.99 -14.05
CA GLN A 110 16.93 14.81 -15.17
C GLN A 110 15.96 14.97 -16.37
N GLY A 111 14.65 15.09 -16.08
CA GLY A 111 13.62 15.25 -17.10
C GLY A 111 13.12 13.94 -17.74
N GLU A 112 13.67 12.81 -17.35
CA GLU A 112 13.28 11.48 -17.84
C GLU A 112 12.48 10.71 -16.79
N ILE A 113 11.54 9.87 -17.23
CA ILE A 113 10.86 8.90 -16.36
C ILE A 113 11.79 7.68 -16.22
N VAL A 114 12.32 7.49 -15.00
CA VAL A 114 13.31 6.42 -14.73
C VAL A 114 12.71 5.17 -14.08
N ASN A 115 11.53 5.30 -13.48
CA ASN A 115 10.87 4.17 -12.81
C ASN A 115 10.33 3.15 -13.83
N PRO A 116 10.74 1.87 -13.78
CA PRO A 116 10.34 0.86 -14.77
C PRO A 116 8.82 0.62 -14.79
N ARG A 117 8.18 0.54 -13.62
CA ARG A 117 6.72 0.31 -13.52
C ARG A 117 5.92 1.47 -14.11
N LEU A 118 6.37 2.70 -13.87
CA LEU A 118 5.71 3.88 -14.44
C LEU A 118 5.89 3.92 -15.96
N ARG A 119 7.05 3.55 -16.48
CA ARG A 119 7.29 3.43 -17.92
C ARG A 119 6.37 2.41 -18.58
N GLU A 120 6.24 1.22 -17.95
CA GLU A 120 5.33 0.16 -18.42
C GLU A 120 3.87 0.65 -18.44
N CYS A 121 3.40 1.29 -17.37
CA CYS A 121 2.04 1.85 -17.30
C CYS A 121 1.76 2.90 -18.38
N LEU A 122 2.78 3.64 -18.80
CA LEU A 122 2.69 4.68 -19.84
C LEU A 122 2.99 4.17 -21.26
N GLY A 123 3.29 2.88 -21.41
CA GLY A 123 3.66 2.29 -22.70
C GLY A 123 4.99 2.79 -23.26
N LEU A 124 5.90 3.25 -22.40
CA LEU A 124 7.23 3.71 -22.79
C LEU A 124 8.20 2.53 -22.84
N SER A 125 9.14 2.56 -23.80
CA SER A 125 10.21 1.57 -23.89
C SER A 125 11.11 1.59 -22.63
N GLU A 126 11.76 0.48 -22.31
CA GLU A 126 12.76 0.41 -21.24
C GLU A 126 13.88 1.43 -21.50
N LEU A 127 14.42 2.02 -20.42
CA LEU A 127 15.59 2.88 -20.52
C LEU A 127 16.80 2.03 -20.93
N ASN A 128 17.45 2.43 -21.98
CA ASN A 128 18.71 1.83 -22.37
C ASN A 128 19.81 2.33 -21.41
N PRO A 129 20.42 1.49 -20.56
CA PRO A 129 21.41 1.94 -19.57
C PRO A 129 22.69 2.53 -20.17
N ALA A 130 22.81 2.52 -21.51
CA ALA A 130 23.99 2.99 -22.22
C ALA A 130 23.92 4.46 -22.72
N GLY A 131 22.90 5.24 -22.34
CA GLY A 131 22.61 6.55 -22.96
C GLY A 131 23.04 7.81 -22.19
N ASN A 132 23.59 7.77 -20.99
CA ASN A 132 23.90 8.95 -20.20
C ASN A 132 25.41 9.14 -19.89
N GLN A 133 26.23 9.09 -20.93
CA GLN A 133 27.52 9.80 -20.96
C GLN A 133 27.43 10.84 -22.10
N LYS A 134 26.82 11.98 -21.82
CA LYS A 134 27.08 13.21 -22.58
C LYS A 134 27.52 14.28 -21.59
N GLU A 135 28.73 14.68 -21.81
CA GLU A 135 29.56 15.74 -21.26
C GLU A 135 28.80 16.99 -20.80
#